data_ccb23f05c99e503c083eac967cb91681
#
_entry.id   ccb23f05c99e503c083eac967cb91681
#
_cell.length_a   1.000
_cell.length_b   1.000
_cell.length_c   1.000
_cell.angle_alpha   90.00
_cell.angle_beta   90.00
_cell.angle_gamma   90.00
#
_symmetry.space_group_name_H-M   'P 1'
#
loop_
_entity.id
_entity.type
_entity.pdbx_description
1 polymer ?
#
loop_
_entity_poly.entity_id
_entity_poly.type
_entity_poly.pdbx_seq_one_letter_code
_entity_poly.pdbx_strand_id
1 'polypeptide(L)'
;MKSKPYWEKYKVDVPEGESGIWRVEKFNISDDEAKFYNVRSSIHGGRGGHVQPGNYTRLMRRNSWDNPIMSDTPDEIADHLYPINQAKGHVLINGLGLGVVLNGCLIKKEVEKVTIIELSEDVIKLVEPHYRTKYGNRFEVIHADAFEFSPPKGTRYNMVWSDIWDNICEDNWDSYKKLKRKYCRKSDWYGAWKEDRVKGRY
;
A
#
# COMPACT_ATOMS: atom_id res chain seq x y z
N MET A 1 -0.32 6.43 -31.03
CA MET A 1 0.27 5.99 -29.74
C MET A 1 -0.85 5.50 -28.84
N LYS A 2 -0.81 4.24 -28.38
CA LYS A 2 -1.79 3.78 -27.39
C LYS A 2 -1.55 4.57 -26.09
N SER A 3 -2.62 5.12 -25.52
CA SER A 3 -2.52 5.79 -24.22
C SER A 3 -2.03 4.81 -23.16
N LYS A 4 -1.10 5.26 -22.30
CA LYS A 4 -0.64 4.43 -21.18
C LYS A 4 -1.81 4.08 -20.27
N PRO A 5 -1.87 2.85 -19.73
CA PRO A 5 -2.91 2.47 -18.78
C PRO A 5 -2.92 3.41 -17.57
N TYR A 6 -4.09 3.68 -17.00
CA TYR A 6 -4.27 4.62 -15.89
C TYR A 6 -3.46 4.30 -14.64
N TRP A 7 -3.19 3.01 -14.41
CA TRP A 7 -2.45 2.52 -13.25
C TRP A 7 -0.94 2.73 -13.36
N GLU A 8 -0.39 2.87 -14.57
CA GLU A 8 1.07 2.95 -14.79
C GLU A 8 1.72 4.12 -14.05
N LYS A 9 1.00 5.23 -13.87
CA LYS A 9 1.51 6.38 -13.12
C LYS A 9 1.70 6.12 -11.62
N TYR A 10 1.09 5.06 -11.11
CA TYR A 10 1.18 4.67 -9.68
C TYR A 10 2.21 3.57 -9.43
N LYS A 11 2.76 2.98 -10.49
CA LYS A 11 3.87 2.02 -10.35
C LYS A 11 4.99 2.68 -9.57
N VAL A 12 5.67 1.85 -8.80
CA VAL A 12 6.81 2.26 -8.00
C VAL A 12 8.10 1.67 -8.57
N ASP A 13 9.18 2.43 -8.50
CA ASP A 13 10.49 1.99 -8.99
C ASP A 13 11.50 1.96 -7.84
N VAL A 14 11.06 1.42 -6.71
CA VAL A 14 11.93 1.21 -5.56
C VAL A 14 13.08 0.28 -5.97
N PRO A 15 14.34 0.64 -5.71
CA PRO A 15 15.49 -0.20 -6.03
C PRO A 15 15.42 -1.56 -5.34
N GLU A 16 15.98 -2.58 -5.99
CA GLU A 16 16.19 -3.88 -5.36
C GLU A 16 17.14 -3.77 -4.18
N GLY A 17 16.86 -4.53 -3.13
CA GLY A 17 17.71 -4.54 -1.94
C GLY A 17 17.17 -5.45 -0.85
N GLU A 18 18.00 -5.68 0.16
CA GLU A 18 17.68 -6.50 1.32
C GLU A 18 18.01 -5.77 2.62
N SER A 19 17.15 -5.89 3.63
CA SER A 19 17.40 -5.47 5.01
C SER A 19 16.66 -6.39 5.97
N GLY A 20 17.37 -6.96 6.93
CA GLY A 20 16.82 -7.93 7.86
C GLY A 20 16.14 -9.11 7.16
N ILE A 21 14.86 -9.28 7.44
CA ILE A 21 14.03 -10.32 6.82
C ILE A 21 13.31 -9.84 5.55
N TRP A 22 13.48 -8.60 5.14
CA TRP A 22 12.79 -7.99 4.03
C TRP A 22 13.66 -7.89 2.78
N ARG A 23 13.05 -8.00 1.62
CA ARG A 23 13.68 -7.70 0.34
C ARG A 23 12.71 -7.05 -0.62
N VAL A 24 13.23 -6.14 -1.43
CA VAL A 24 12.58 -5.59 -2.60
C VAL A 24 13.21 -6.23 -3.82
N GLU A 25 12.41 -6.74 -4.73
CA GLU A 25 12.88 -7.34 -5.97
C GLU A 25 12.01 -6.96 -7.17
N LYS A 26 12.62 -6.96 -8.34
CA LYS A 26 11.93 -6.79 -9.61
C LYS A 26 11.54 -8.17 -10.15
N PHE A 27 10.39 -8.26 -10.78
CA PHE A 27 9.96 -9.48 -11.45
C PHE A 27 9.21 -9.16 -12.74
N ASN A 28 9.21 -10.10 -13.65
CA ASN A 28 8.52 -9.99 -14.92
C ASN A 28 7.34 -10.96 -14.94
N ILE A 29 6.22 -10.53 -15.52
CA ILE A 29 5.11 -11.38 -15.90
C ILE A 29 5.10 -11.41 -17.42
N SER A 30 5.36 -12.57 -18.00
CA SER A 30 5.32 -12.78 -19.44
C SER A 30 3.87 -12.79 -19.97
N ASP A 31 3.71 -12.62 -21.29
CA ASP A 31 2.40 -12.71 -21.93
C ASP A 31 1.72 -14.06 -21.68
N ASP A 32 2.47 -15.14 -21.66
CA ASP A 32 1.92 -16.50 -21.47
C ASP A 32 1.54 -16.73 -20.01
N GLU A 33 2.32 -16.28 -19.05
CA GLU A 33 1.96 -16.30 -17.63
C GLU A 33 0.69 -15.49 -17.38
N ALA A 34 0.61 -14.27 -17.91
CA ALA A 34 -0.58 -13.43 -17.77
C ALA A 34 -1.83 -14.12 -18.34
N LYS A 35 -1.74 -14.73 -19.53
CA LYS A 35 -2.84 -15.51 -20.12
C LYS A 35 -3.23 -16.68 -19.23
N PHE A 36 -2.26 -17.44 -18.74
CA PHE A 36 -2.51 -18.60 -17.87
C PHE A 36 -3.24 -18.19 -16.58
N TYR A 37 -2.77 -17.15 -15.89
CA TYR A 37 -3.40 -16.65 -14.67
C TYR A 37 -4.82 -16.14 -14.93
N ASN A 38 -5.04 -15.41 -16.02
CA ASN A 38 -6.35 -14.86 -16.37
C ASN A 38 -7.37 -15.95 -16.72
N VAL A 39 -6.96 -16.99 -17.47
CA VAL A 39 -7.81 -18.14 -17.78
C VAL A 39 -8.15 -18.92 -16.51
N ARG A 40 -7.15 -19.22 -15.67
CA ARG A 40 -7.35 -19.91 -14.38
C ARG A 40 -8.30 -19.14 -13.46
N SER A 41 -8.14 -17.84 -13.36
CA SER A 41 -9.01 -16.97 -12.56
C SER A 41 -10.46 -17.01 -13.06
N SER A 42 -10.66 -17.00 -14.38
CA SER A 42 -11.99 -17.07 -14.99
C SER A 42 -12.70 -18.40 -14.74
N ILE A 43 -11.96 -19.52 -14.78
CA ILE A 43 -12.51 -20.86 -14.59
C ILE A 43 -12.90 -21.14 -13.13
N HIS A 44 -12.11 -20.69 -12.18
CA HIS A 44 -12.31 -20.97 -10.76
C HIS A 44 -13.18 -19.95 -10.05
N GLY A 45 -13.86 -19.05 -10.77
CA GLY A 45 -14.63 -17.95 -10.18
C GLY A 45 -13.76 -17.05 -9.32
N GLY A 46 -12.45 -17.04 -9.60
CA GLY A 46 -11.46 -16.33 -8.82
C GLY A 46 -11.74 -14.83 -8.84
N ARG A 47 -11.80 -14.26 -7.67
CA ARG A 47 -11.85 -12.81 -7.46
C ARG A 47 -10.48 -12.15 -7.70
N GLY A 48 -9.57 -12.85 -8.39
CA GLY A 48 -8.31 -12.33 -8.87
C GLY A 48 -8.56 -11.34 -10.00
N GLY A 49 -7.92 -10.20 -9.94
CA GLY A 49 -8.03 -9.23 -10.99
C GLY A 49 -7.36 -9.67 -12.28
N HIS A 50 -7.38 -8.80 -13.26
CA HIS A 50 -6.76 -9.07 -14.57
C HIS A 50 -5.25 -8.84 -14.49
N VAL A 51 -4.48 -9.93 -14.54
CA VAL A 51 -3.02 -9.89 -14.58
C VAL A 51 -2.57 -9.40 -15.95
N GLN A 52 -1.70 -8.40 -15.99
CA GLN A 52 -1.13 -7.86 -17.22
C GLN A 52 0.36 -8.21 -17.32
N PRO A 53 0.87 -8.50 -18.53
CA PRO A 53 2.30 -8.71 -18.72
C PRO A 53 3.07 -7.43 -18.45
N GLY A 54 4.29 -7.55 -17.93
CA GLY A 54 5.14 -6.39 -17.64
C GLY A 54 6.14 -6.63 -16.53
N ASN A 55 6.94 -5.59 -16.26
CA ASN A 55 7.89 -5.59 -15.16
C ASN A 55 7.27 -4.91 -13.94
N TYR A 56 7.42 -5.53 -12.80
CA TYR A 56 6.83 -5.11 -11.54
C TYR A 56 7.84 -5.17 -10.40
N THR A 57 7.50 -4.50 -9.30
CA THR A 57 8.29 -4.51 -8.06
C THR A 57 7.48 -5.21 -6.98
N ARG A 58 8.11 -6.01 -6.14
CA ARG A 58 7.46 -6.65 -4.99
C ARG A 58 8.30 -6.53 -3.73
N LEU A 59 7.59 -6.45 -2.59
CA LEU A 59 8.16 -6.55 -1.25
C LEU A 59 7.89 -7.95 -0.71
N MET A 60 8.94 -8.63 -0.27
CA MET A 60 8.90 -10.01 0.20
C MET A 60 9.51 -10.16 1.59
N ARG A 61 9.06 -11.18 2.34
CA ARG A 61 9.82 -11.69 3.48
C ARG A 61 10.70 -12.87 3.04
N ARG A 62 11.96 -12.89 3.47
CA ARG A 62 12.96 -13.93 3.07
C ARG A 62 12.53 -15.37 3.35
N ASN A 63 11.68 -15.59 4.35
CA ASN A 63 11.19 -16.92 4.76
C ASN A 63 9.83 -17.28 4.12
N SER A 64 9.31 -16.43 3.26
CA SER A 64 8.02 -16.63 2.58
C SER A 64 8.29 -17.02 1.12
N TRP A 65 8.24 -18.33 0.83
CA TRP A 65 8.70 -18.88 -0.44
C TRP A 65 7.91 -18.44 -1.66
N ASP A 66 6.64 -18.00 -1.54
CA ASP A 66 5.84 -17.73 -2.73
C ASP A 66 4.81 -16.57 -2.63
N ASN A 67 4.67 -15.92 -1.48
CA ASN A 67 3.67 -14.85 -1.37
C ASN A 67 4.34 -13.49 -1.15
N PRO A 68 4.31 -12.58 -2.12
CA PRO A 68 4.67 -11.20 -1.88
C PRO A 68 3.74 -10.60 -0.82
N ILE A 69 4.31 -9.79 0.06
CA ILE A 69 3.52 -9.01 1.02
C ILE A 69 2.79 -7.89 0.29
N MET A 70 3.46 -7.32 -0.73
CA MET A 70 2.94 -6.26 -1.56
C MET A 70 3.62 -6.24 -2.92
N SER A 71 2.91 -5.84 -3.96
CA SER A 71 3.48 -5.57 -5.29
C SER A 71 2.90 -4.29 -5.90
N ASP A 72 3.46 -3.84 -7.03
CA ASP A 72 2.90 -2.75 -7.83
C ASP A 72 2.20 -3.23 -9.10
N THR A 73 1.64 -4.45 -9.05
CA THR A 73 0.79 -4.97 -10.11
C THR A 73 -0.49 -4.15 -10.27
N PRO A 74 -1.13 -4.17 -11.44
CA PRO A 74 -2.36 -3.43 -11.68
C PRO A 74 -3.46 -3.68 -10.67
N ASP A 75 -3.59 -4.90 -10.18
CA ASP A 75 -4.62 -5.30 -9.22
C ASP A 75 -4.38 -4.70 -7.84
N GLU A 76 -3.14 -4.75 -7.35
CA GLU A 76 -2.80 -4.13 -6.07
C GLU A 76 -2.89 -2.61 -6.14
N ILE A 77 -2.46 -2.01 -7.25
CA ILE A 77 -2.67 -0.59 -7.48
C ILE A 77 -4.17 -0.25 -7.46
N ALA A 78 -5.02 -1.09 -8.09
CA ALA A 78 -6.47 -0.86 -8.12
C ALA A 78 -7.08 -0.83 -6.71
N ASP A 79 -6.60 -1.68 -5.79
CA ASP A 79 -7.03 -1.68 -4.39
C ASP A 79 -6.76 -0.35 -3.66
N HIS A 80 -5.74 0.37 -4.10
CA HIS A 80 -5.32 1.63 -3.49
C HIS A 80 -5.84 2.89 -4.19
N LEU A 81 -6.50 2.76 -5.35
CA LEU A 81 -7.00 3.94 -6.08
C LEU A 81 -8.06 4.72 -5.30
N TYR A 82 -8.94 4.01 -4.58
CA TYR A 82 -9.99 4.68 -3.82
C TYR A 82 -9.42 5.60 -2.73
N PRO A 83 -8.56 5.13 -1.79
CA PRO A 83 -7.91 6.02 -0.83
C PRO A 83 -7.05 7.09 -1.50
N ILE A 84 -6.30 6.79 -2.56
CA ILE A 84 -5.52 7.81 -3.28
C ILE A 84 -6.43 8.92 -3.82
N ASN A 85 -7.61 8.59 -4.33
CA ASN A 85 -8.58 9.59 -4.81
C ASN A 85 -9.12 10.46 -3.68
N GLN A 86 -9.29 9.93 -2.46
CA GLN A 86 -9.71 10.69 -1.28
C GLN A 86 -8.62 11.62 -0.73
N ALA A 87 -7.35 11.36 -1.05
CA ALA A 87 -6.21 12.07 -0.48
C ALA A 87 -6.20 13.55 -0.86
N LYS A 88 -6.08 14.42 0.16
CA LYS A 88 -5.87 15.87 0.08
C LYS A 88 -5.29 16.40 1.39
N GLY A 89 -4.72 17.60 1.38
CA GLY A 89 -4.18 18.27 2.57
C GLY A 89 -3.16 17.41 3.31
N HIS A 90 -3.38 17.17 4.60
CA HIS A 90 -2.54 16.32 5.44
C HIS A 90 -3.07 14.89 5.50
N VAL A 91 -2.28 13.95 5.03
CA VAL A 91 -2.61 12.52 4.95
C VAL A 91 -1.80 11.75 5.98
N LEU A 92 -2.43 10.79 6.68
CA LEU A 92 -1.75 9.79 7.49
C LEU A 92 -1.92 8.41 6.83
N ILE A 93 -0.82 7.68 6.69
CA ILE A 93 -0.80 6.30 6.20
C ILE A 93 -0.19 5.41 7.29
N ASN A 94 -0.93 4.41 7.75
CA ASN A 94 -0.40 3.35 8.59
C ASN A 94 0.03 2.17 7.70
N GLY A 95 1.32 1.88 7.65
CA GLY A 95 1.99 0.97 6.75
C GLY A 95 2.61 1.68 5.54
N LEU A 96 3.91 1.47 5.33
CA LEU A 96 4.66 2.01 4.19
C LEU A 96 4.61 1.06 2.98
N GLY A 97 4.86 -0.23 3.22
CA GLY A 97 5.01 -1.23 2.17
C GLY A 97 5.99 -0.78 1.10
N LEU A 98 5.64 -0.93 -0.18
CA LEU A 98 6.39 -0.38 -1.32
C LEU A 98 6.14 1.11 -1.57
N GLY A 99 5.26 1.75 -0.80
CA GLY A 99 4.92 3.15 -0.96
C GLY A 99 3.98 3.46 -2.13
N VAL A 100 3.18 2.52 -2.59
CA VAL A 100 2.20 2.74 -3.68
C VAL A 100 1.22 3.86 -3.30
N VAL A 101 0.64 3.80 -2.08
CA VAL A 101 -0.28 4.84 -1.58
C VAL A 101 0.46 6.16 -1.38
N LEU A 102 1.68 6.13 -0.81
CA LEU A 102 2.52 7.31 -0.66
C LEU A 102 2.78 8.00 -2.00
N ASN A 103 3.24 7.24 -3.02
CA ASN A 103 3.47 7.76 -4.36
C ASN A 103 2.18 8.36 -4.94
N GLY A 104 1.07 7.61 -4.84
CA GLY A 104 -0.23 8.04 -5.33
C GLY A 104 -0.72 9.34 -4.69
N CYS A 105 -0.48 9.53 -3.39
CA CYS A 105 -0.79 10.77 -2.69
C CYS A 105 0.11 11.92 -3.15
N LEU A 106 1.43 11.69 -3.22
CA LEU A 106 2.40 12.77 -3.47
C LEU A 106 2.44 13.28 -4.92
N ILE A 107 1.92 12.53 -5.90
CA ILE A 107 1.72 13.03 -7.26
C ILE A 107 0.55 14.02 -7.37
N LYS A 108 -0.33 14.08 -6.36
CA LYS A 108 -1.44 15.02 -6.32
C LYS A 108 -1.00 16.38 -5.76
N LYS A 109 -1.45 17.44 -6.39
CA LYS A 109 -1.16 18.82 -5.95
C LYS A 109 -1.94 19.20 -4.69
N GLU A 110 -3.08 18.57 -4.48
CA GLU A 110 -3.98 18.81 -3.35
C GLU A 110 -3.45 18.20 -2.04
N VAL A 111 -2.45 17.29 -2.11
CA VAL A 111 -1.80 16.72 -0.94
C VAL A 111 -0.62 17.59 -0.53
N GLU A 112 -0.71 18.16 0.65
CA GLU A 112 0.31 19.08 1.21
C GLU A 112 1.41 18.30 1.92
N LYS A 113 1.03 17.35 2.76
CA LYS A 113 1.94 16.55 3.58
C LYS A 113 1.42 15.13 3.76
N VAL A 114 2.34 14.16 3.79
CA VAL A 114 2.03 12.77 4.16
C VAL A 114 2.85 12.38 5.38
N THR A 115 2.19 11.87 6.41
CA THR A 115 2.83 11.20 7.56
C THR A 115 2.63 9.70 7.42
N ILE A 116 3.69 8.91 7.53
CA ILE A 116 3.65 7.44 7.47
C ILE A 116 4.05 6.88 8.82
N ILE A 117 3.31 5.91 9.32
CA ILE A 117 3.67 5.10 10.48
C ILE A 117 4.04 3.71 9.96
N GLU A 118 5.28 3.32 10.14
CA GLU A 118 5.80 2.02 9.71
C GLU A 118 6.45 1.30 10.90
N LEU A 119 6.08 0.04 11.07
CA LEU A 119 6.56 -0.79 12.16
C LEU A 119 7.97 -1.34 11.91
N SER A 120 8.32 -1.60 10.66
CA SER A 120 9.57 -2.23 10.29
C SER A 120 10.63 -1.20 9.90
N GLU A 121 11.66 -1.06 10.73
CA GLU A 121 12.82 -0.22 10.39
C GLU A 121 13.50 -0.68 9.08
N ASP A 122 13.48 -2.00 8.80
CA ASP A 122 14.06 -2.57 7.58
C ASP A 122 13.30 -2.15 6.34
N VAL A 123 11.95 -2.10 6.39
CA VAL A 123 11.11 -1.59 5.30
C VAL A 123 11.39 -0.11 5.09
N ILE A 124 11.52 0.67 6.16
CA ILE A 124 11.88 2.09 6.09
C ILE A 124 13.22 2.25 5.36
N LYS A 125 14.27 1.51 5.75
CA LYS A 125 15.59 1.55 5.13
C LYS A 125 15.59 1.23 3.65
N LEU A 126 14.72 0.30 3.23
CA LEU A 126 14.63 -0.12 1.82
C LEU A 126 13.85 0.87 0.95
N VAL A 127 12.80 1.48 1.49
CA VAL A 127 11.79 2.17 0.68
C VAL A 127 11.88 3.70 0.81
N GLU A 128 12.06 4.23 2.02
CA GLU A 128 12.06 5.68 2.26
C GLU A 128 13.09 6.45 1.40
N PRO A 129 14.36 6.00 1.24
CA PRO A 129 15.37 6.75 0.50
C PRO A 129 14.97 7.04 -0.95
N HIS A 130 14.27 6.09 -1.62
CA HIS A 130 13.74 6.28 -2.97
C HIS A 130 12.77 7.47 -3.04
N TYR A 131 11.82 7.52 -2.11
CA TYR A 131 10.82 8.60 -2.07
C TYR A 131 11.41 9.91 -1.56
N ARG A 132 12.40 9.84 -0.66
CA ARG A 132 13.11 11.03 -0.17
C ARG A 132 13.81 11.76 -1.30
N THR A 133 14.46 11.04 -2.18
CA THR A 133 15.08 11.60 -3.39
C THR A 133 14.05 12.25 -4.31
N LYS A 134 12.87 11.66 -4.46
CA LYS A 134 11.83 12.10 -5.41
C LYS A 134 11.00 13.27 -4.88
N TYR A 135 10.65 13.25 -3.59
CA TYR A 135 9.66 14.17 -3.00
C TYR A 135 10.17 15.05 -1.86
N GLY A 136 11.42 14.87 -1.46
CA GLY A 136 12.04 15.68 -0.41
C GLY A 136 11.28 15.60 0.92
N ASN A 137 10.95 16.76 1.47
CA ASN A 137 10.32 16.90 2.79
C ASN A 137 8.77 16.92 2.74
N ARG A 138 8.15 16.57 1.62
CA ARG A 138 6.68 16.50 1.51
C ARG A 138 6.07 15.35 2.29
N PHE A 139 6.87 14.45 2.83
CA PHE A 139 6.43 13.38 3.71
C PHE A 139 7.40 13.17 4.87
N GLU A 140 6.95 12.50 5.89
CA GLU A 140 7.75 12.01 7.01
C GLU A 140 7.40 10.54 7.29
N VAL A 141 8.39 9.75 7.66
CA VAL A 141 8.21 8.38 8.12
C VAL A 141 8.56 8.32 9.60
N ILE A 142 7.65 7.76 10.39
CA ILE A 142 7.81 7.55 11.83
C ILE A 142 7.88 6.06 12.07
N HIS A 143 9.01 5.59 12.60
CA HIS A 143 9.18 4.21 13.03
C HIS A 143 8.38 4.00 14.33
N ALA A 144 7.19 3.41 14.20
CA ALA A 144 6.29 3.17 15.33
C ALA A 144 5.22 2.12 14.99
N ASP A 145 4.63 1.54 16.03
CA ASP A 145 3.40 0.75 15.89
C ASP A 145 2.19 1.69 15.71
N ALA A 146 1.41 1.49 14.65
CA ALA A 146 0.20 2.27 14.37
C ALA A 146 -0.84 2.17 15.51
N PHE A 147 -0.84 1.10 16.27
CA PHE A 147 -1.70 0.93 17.43
C PHE A 147 -1.24 1.77 18.62
N GLU A 148 0.05 2.03 18.76
CA GLU A 148 0.64 2.76 19.88
C GLU A 148 0.90 4.23 19.54
N PHE A 149 1.18 4.56 18.27
CA PHE A 149 1.44 5.93 17.84
C PHE A 149 0.28 6.86 18.20
N SER A 150 0.61 7.96 18.85
CA SER A 150 -0.36 9.00 19.19
C SER A 150 -0.01 10.29 18.45
N PRO A 151 -0.88 10.75 17.51
CA PRO A 151 -0.68 12.04 16.87
C PRO A 151 -0.54 13.17 17.89
N PRO A 152 0.31 14.19 17.61
CA PRO A 152 0.44 15.37 18.45
C PRO A 152 -0.94 15.98 18.77
N LYS A 153 -1.08 16.57 19.97
CA LYS A 153 -2.33 17.20 20.39
C LYS A 153 -2.77 18.27 19.39
N GLY A 154 -4.03 18.21 18.98
CA GLY A 154 -4.59 19.15 18.00
C GLY A 154 -4.36 18.76 16.53
N THR A 155 -3.59 17.71 16.23
CA THR A 155 -3.44 17.23 14.86
C THR A 155 -4.74 16.63 14.35
N ARG A 156 -5.15 17.07 13.16
CA ARG A 156 -6.24 16.51 12.38
C ARG A 156 -5.75 16.20 10.97
N TYR A 157 -6.12 15.06 10.45
CA TYR A 157 -5.78 14.63 9.10
C TYR A 157 -6.98 14.80 8.16
N ASN A 158 -6.75 15.14 6.90
CA ASN A 158 -7.82 15.12 5.92
C ASN A 158 -8.14 13.68 5.49
N MET A 159 -7.14 12.81 5.53
CA MET A 159 -7.31 11.40 5.24
C MET A 159 -6.44 10.56 6.17
N VAL A 160 -6.99 9.42 6.64
CA VAL A 160 -6.22 8.34 7.25
C VAL A 160 -6.49 7.05 6.49
N TRP A 161 -5.42 6.39 6.07
CA TRP A 161 -5.45 5.06 5.44
C TRP A 161 -4.66 4.08 6.28
N SER A 162 -5.23 2.90 6.54
CA SER A 162 -4.56 1.83 7.28
C SER A 162 -4.40 0.60 6.40
N ASP A 163 -3.15 0.19 6.19
CA ASP A 163 -2.75 -0.94 5.36
C ASP A 163 -1.54 -1.63 6.02
N ILE A 164 -1.82 -2.32 7.12
CA ILE A 164 -0.81 -2.96 7.97
C ILE A 164 -0.98 -4.48 8.05
N TRP A 165 -1.92 -5.04 7.31
CA TRP A 165 -2.23 -6.47 7.34
C TRP A 165 -1.63 -7.20 6.14
N ASP A 166 -0.92 -8.29 6.40
CA ASP A 166 -0.32 -9.12 5.35
C ASP A 166 -1.37 -9.96 4.60
N ASN A 167 -2.54 -10.17 5.20
CA ASN A 167 -3.60 -11.01 4.62
C ASN A 167 -4.98 -10.58 5.11
N ILE A 168 -6.00 -11.06 4.37
CA ILE A 168 -7.41 -10.89 4.74
C ILE A 168 -7.80 -12.08 5.63
N CYS A 169 -7.85 -11.85 6.96
CA CYS A 169 -8.22 -12.84 7.94
C CYS A 169 -9.31 -12.30 8.87
N GLU A 170 -10.26 -13.15 9.26
CA GLU A 170 -11.32 -12.77 10.19
C GLU A 170 -10.78 -12.35 11.55
N ASP A 171 -9.70 -12.96 12.00
CA ASP A 171 -9.00 -12.62 13.24
C ASP A 171 -8.51 -11.16 13.27
N ASN A 172 -8.34 -10.56 12.10
CA ASN A 172 -7.92 -9.16 12.00
C ASN A 172 -9.05 -8.17 12.34
N TRP A 173 -10.32 -8.59 12.44
CA TRP A 173 -11.45 -7.67 12.59
C TRP A 173 -11.35 -6.76 13.82
N ASP A 174 -10.88 -7.28 14.95
CA ASP A 174 -10.69 -6.47 16.15
C ASP A 174 -9.61 -5.40 15.97
N SER A 175 -8.55 -5.70 15.23
CA SER A 175 -7.50 -4.73 14.89
C SER A 175 -8.02 -3.61 13.98
N TYR A 176 -8.87 -3.92 12.98
CA TYR A 176 -9.55 -2.93 12.16
C TYR A 176 -10.41 -1.98 13.01
N LYS A 177 -11.23 -2.54 13.92
CA LYS A 177 -12.05 -1.74 14.85
C LYS A 177 -11.21 -0.85 15.75
N LYS A 178 -10.08 -1.36 16.27
CA LYS A 178 -9.16 -0.61 17.13
C LYS A 178 -8.58 0.61 16.41
N LEU A 179 -8.03 0.44 15.19
CA LEU A 179 -7.50 1.55 14.40
C LEU A 179 -8.59 2.54 13.98
N LYS A 180 -9.75 2.05 13.56
CA LYS A 180 -10.87 2.93 13.22
C LYS A 180 -11.29 3.81 14.40
N ARG A 181 -11.48 3.26 15.60
CA ARG A 181 -11.80 4.03 16.81
C ARG A 181 -10.74 5.07 17.13
N LYS A 182 -9.45 4.73 16.89
CA LYS A 182 -8.32 5.60 17.16
C LYS A 182 -8.27 6.82 16.24
N TYR A 183 -8.54 6.63 14.94
CA TYR A 183 -8.28 7.64 13.92
C TYR A 183 -9.52 8.29 13.32
N CYS A 184 -10.70 7.67 13.33
CA CYS A 184 -11.90 8.22 12.68
C CYS A 184 -12.31 9.60 13.22
N ARG A 185 -12.08 9.88 14.51
CA ARG A 185 -12.36 11.20 15.12
C ARG A 185 -11.28 12.25 14.85
N LYS A 186 -10.12 11.82 14.35
CA LYS A 186 -8.94 12.64 14.06
C LYS A 186 -8.77 12.91 12.57
N SER A 187 -9.71 12.44 11.76
CA SER A 187 -9.66 12.58 10.31
C SER A 187 -11.02 13.01 9.74
N ASP A 188 -10.98 13.58 8.53
CA ASP A 188 -12.18 13.89 7.76
C ASP A 188 -12.67 12.61 7.04
N TRP A 189 -11.73 11.76 6.62
CA TRP A 189 -11.98 10.47 6.03
C TRP A 189 -11.03 9.42 6.60
N TYR A 190 -11.56 8.23 6.91
CA TYR A 190 -10.80 7.06 7.35
C TYR A 190 -11.16 5.86 6.48
N GLY A 191 -10.17 5.09 6.09
CA GLY A 191 -10.34 3.80 5.43
C GLY A 191 -9.23 2.83 5.81
N ALA A 192 -9.49 1.54 5.54
CA ALA A 192 -8.52 0.48 5.75
C ALA A 192 -8.59 -0.54 4.61
N TRP A 193 -7.43 -1.12 4.28
CA TRP A 193 -7.32 -2.10 3.19
C TRP A 193 -8.28 -3.28 3.42
N LYS A 194 -9.11 -3.56 2.40
CA LYS A 194 -10.08 -4.67 2.42
C LYS A 194 -11.05 -4.71 3.62
N GLU A 195 -11.28 -3.59 4.33
CA GLU A 195 -12.22 -3.53 5.48
C GLU A 195 -13.58 -4.14 5.14
N ASP A 196 -14.12 -3.84 3.97
CA ASP A 196 -15.44 -4.33 3.56
C ASP A 196 -15.49 -5.86 3.38
N ARG A 197 -14.37 -6.48 2.95
CA ARG A 197 -14.29 -7.94 2.81
C ARG A 197 -14.23 -8.64 4.17
N VAL A 198 -13.50 -8.07 5.11
CA VAL A 198 -13.43 -8.60 6.48
C VAL A 198 -14.76 -8.42 7.19
N LYS A 199 -15.40 -7.26 7.02
CA LYS A 199 -16.69 -6.93 7.64
C LYS A 199 -17.86 -7.76 7.11
N GLY A 200 -17.89 -8.09 5.82
CA GLY A 200 -19.00 -8.82 5.19
C GLY A 200 -19.07 -10.32 5.52
N ARG A 201 -18.16 -10.80 6.37
CA ARG A 201 -18.12 -12.19 6.85
C ARG A 201 -18.70 -12.39 8.25
N TYR A 202 -19.30 -11.34 8.83
CA TYR A 202 -20.02 -11.36 10.11
C TYR A 202 -21.48 -11.02 9.94
#